data_37079a3a519709e662282ce416351653
#
_entry.id   37079a3a519709e662282ce416351653
#
_cell.length_a   1.000
_cell.length_b   1.000
_cell.length_c   1.000
_cell.angle_alpha   90.00
_cell.angle_beta   90.00
_cell.angle_gamma   90.00
#
_symmetry.space_group_name_H-M   'P 1'
#
loop_
_entity.id
_entity.type
_entity.pdbx_description
1 polymer ?
#
loop_
_entity_poly.entity_id
_entity_poly.type
_entity_poly.pdbx_seq_one_letter_code
_entity_poly.pdbx_strand_id
1 'polypeptide(L)'
;MSENIRVALATQNHNTFNLGQSLRRISLVVSAFREYIQALVSFEKTVLDPTIKKELKNTHFAISEMKDVRQLFLLLIRRYDPILQSSQYLTEVICAHHELMEMLENANLSEAKMVLHLKQ
;
A
#
# COMPACT_ATOMS: atom_id res chain seq x y z
N MET A 1 -24.27 -36.22 -18.55
CA MET A 1 -24.13 -34.82 -18.17
C MET A 1 -24.20 -33.94 -19.41
N SER A 2 -25.02 -32.92 -19.40
CA SER A 2 -25.15 -32.04 -20.57
C SER A 2 -23.85 -31.27 -20.79
N GLU A 3 -23.57 -30.95 -22.04
CA GLU A 3 -22.38 -30.19 -22.43
C GLU A 3 -22.37 -28.79 -21.80
N ASN A 4 -23.55 -28.20 -21.61
CA ASN A 4 -23.70 -26.88 -20.97
C ASN A 4 -23.18 -26.85 -19.51
N ILE A 5 -23.43 -27.92 -18.76
CA ILE A 5 -22.93 -28.05 -17.40
C ILE A 5 -21.42 -28.20 -17.40
N ARG A 6 -20.87 -28.96 -18.34
CA ARG A 6 -19.42 -29.13 -18.45
C ARG A 6 -18.72 -27.82 -18.76
N VAL A 7 -19.26 -27.04 -19.70
CA VAL A 7 -18.72 -25.72 -20.05
C VAL A 7 -18.80 -24.74 -18.85
N ALA A 8 -19.92 -24.76 -18.15
CA ALA A 8 -20.10 -23.90 -16.97
C ALA A 8 -19.08 -24.22 -15.88
N LEU A 9 -18.82 -25.51 -15.61
CA LEU A 9 -17.82 -25.92 -14.61
C LEU A 9 -16.40 -25.54 -15.05
N ALA A 10 -16.07 -25.70 -16.34
CA ALA A 10 -14.76 -25.33 -16.87
C ALA A 10 -14.54 -23.82 -16.76
N THR A 11 -15.57 -23.01 -17.07
CA THR A 11 -15.51 -21.55 -16.95
C THR A 11 -15.32 -21.13 -15.49
N GLN A 12 -16.04 -21.76 -14.57
CA GLN A 12 -15.91 -21.46 -13.15
C GLN A 12 -14.51 -21.77 -12.63
N ASN A 13 -13.93 -22.92 -13.02
CA ASN A 13 -12.58 -23.30 -12.63
C ASN A 13 -11.55 -22.31 -13.17
N HIS A 14 -11.72 -21.88 -14.42
CA HIS A 14 -10.84 -20.89 -15.05
C HIS A 14 -10.90 -19.55 -14.33
N ASN A 15 -12.11 -19.08 -13.98
CA ASN A 15 -12.29 -17.83 -13.24
C ASN A 15 -11.67 -17.91 -11.85
N THR A 16 -11.81 -19.03 -11.16
CA THR A 16 -11.18 -19.24 -9.83
C THR A 16 -9.66 -19.24 -9.95
N PHE A 17 -9.11 -19.85 -10.97
CA PHE A 17 -7.66 -19.84 -11.22
C PHE A 17 -7.15 -18.41 -11.47
N ASN A 18 -7.83 -17.65 -12.32
CA ASN A 18 -7.48 -16.25 -12.60
C ASN A 18 -7.58 -15.38 -11.38
N LEU A 19 -8.60 -15.57 -10.54
CA LEU A 19 -8.77 -14.86 -9.29
C LEU A 19 -7.60 -15.15 -8.35
N GLY A 20 -7.20 -16.41 -8.20
CA GLY A 20 -6.08 -16.81 -7.37
C GLY A 20 -4.77 -16.16 -7.82
N GLN A 21 -4.53 -16.07 -9.13
CA GLN A 21 -3.35 -15.39 -9.66
C GLN A 21 -3.41 -13.90 -9.39
N SER A 22 -4.56 -13.27 -9.57
CA SER A 22 -4.75 -11.85 -9.31
C SER A 22 -4.51 -11.53 -7.84
N LEU A 23 -5.00 -12.36 -6.93
CA LEU A 23 -4.78 -12.18 -5.50
C LEU A 23 -3.30 -12.31 -5.12
N ARG A 24 -2.58 -13.24 -5.74
CA ARG A 24 -1.14 -13.37 -5.54
C ARG A 24 -0.38 -12.14 -6.02
N ARG A 25 -0.77 -11.59 -7.18
CA ARG A 25 -0.17 -10.37 -7.71
C ARG A 25 -0.41 -9.19 -6.79
N ILE A 26 -1.62 -9.04 -6.27
CA ILE A 26 -1.96 -7.99 -5.31
C ILE A 26 -1.09 -8.13 -4.05
N SER A 27 -0.94 -9.35 -3.55
CA SER A 27 -0.09 -9.61 -2.38
C SER A 27 1.36 -9.19 -2.62
N LEU A 28 1.91 -9.50 -3.79
CA LEU A 28 3.27 -9.11 -4.16
C LEU A 28 3.41 -7.59 -4.27
N VAL A 29 2.41 -6.91 -4.85
CA VAL A 29 2.41 -5.45 -4.96
C VAL A 29 2.37 -4.80 -3.58
N VAL A 30 1.55 -5.31 -2.67
CA VAL A 30 1.45 -4.80 -1.29
C VAL A 30 2.79 -4.96 -0.58
N SER A 31 3.42 -6.13 -0.69
CA SER A 31 4.73 -6.39 -0.07
C SER A 31 5.80 -5.45 -0.65
N ALA A 32 5.83 -5.28 -1.96
CA ALA A 32 6.78 -4.40 -2.63
C ALA A 32 6.57 -2.93 -2.23
N PHE A 33 5.32 -2.50 -2.12
CA PHE A 33 5.00 -1.14 -1.70
C PHE A 33 5.45 -0.89 -0.26
N ARG A 34 5.21 -1.85 0.62
CA ARG A 34 5.65 -1.78 2.02
C ARG A 34 7.17 -1.67 2.13
N GLU A 35 7.90 -2.50 1.38
CA GLU A 35 9.35 -2.43 1.33
C GLU A 35 9.84 -1.09 0.81
N TYR A 36 9.17 -0.54 -0.19
CA TYR A 36 9.49 0.76 -0.75
C TYR A 36 9.34 1.87 0.30
N ILE A 37 8.23 1.88 1.04
CA ILE A 37 8.01 2.85 2.12
C ILE A 37 9.09 2.73 3.19
N GLN A 38 9.39 1.50 3.62
CA GLN A 38 10.41 1.25 4.64
C GLN A 38 11.80 1.71 4.19
N ALA A 39 12.13 1.49 2.92
CA ALA A 39 13.40 1.93 2.35
C ALA A 39 13.50 3.45 2.33
N LEU A 40 12.43 4.15 1.94
CA LEU A 40 12.39 5.60 1.93
C LEU A 40 12.57 6.19 3.33
N VAL A 41 11.87 5.64 4.31
CA VAL A 41 11.97 6.10 5.70
C VAL A 41 13.38 5.86 6.25
N SER A 42 13.94 4.67 5.99
CA SER A 42 15.29 4.32 6.42
C SER A 42 16.34 5.22 5.76
N PHE A 43 16.20 5.48 4.47
CA PHE A 43 17.14 6.33 3.74
C PHE A 43 17.09 7.78 4.25
N GLU A 44 15.90 8.30 4.55
CA GLU A 44 15.75 9.63 5.13
C GLU A 44 16.52 9.77 6.44
N LYS A 45 16.51 8.73 7.28
CA LYS A 45 17.20 8.75 8.56
C LYS A 45 18.72 8.74 8.43
N THR A 46 19.25 8.17 7.34
CA THR A 46 20.70 8.00 7.13
C THR A 46 21.32 9.09 6.26
N VAL A 47 20.53 9.82 5.50
CA VAL A 47 21.02 10.88 4.62
C VAL A 47 21.41 12.11 5.43
N LEU A 48 22.62 12.62 5.20
CA LEU A 48 23.15 13.79 5.86
C LEU A 48 23.03 15.08 5.04
N ASP A 49 22.90 14.94 3.70
CA ASP A 49 22.78 16.10 2.81
C ASP A 49 21.39 16.76 2.98
N PRO A 50 21.33 18.06 3.38
CA PRO A 50 20.07 18.74 3.59
C PRO A 50 19.20 18.84 2.34
N THR A 51 19.80 18.95 1.15
CA THR A 51 19.07 19.06 -0.10
C THR A 51 18.36 17.74 -0.44
N ILE A 52 19.08 16.64 -0.32
CA ILE A 52 18.51 15.29 -0.54
C ILE A 52 17.44 14.99 0.50
N LYS A 53 17.68 15.36 1.73
CA LYS A 53 16.73 15.15 2.84
C LYS A 53 15.42 15.90 2.57
N LYS A 54 15.51 17.11 2.06
CA LYS A 54 14.34 17.93 1.71
C LYS A 54 13.55 17.29 0.57
N GLU A 55 14.25 16.79 -0.46
CA GLU A 55 13.60 16.12 -1.59
C GLU A 55 12.92 14.83 -1.14
N LEU A 56 13.54 14.07 -0.24
CA LEU A 56 12.92 12.86 0.33
C LEU A 56 11.65 13.19 1.10
N LYS A 57 11.66 14.24 1.90
CA LYS A 57 10.47 14.69 2.62
C LYS A 57 9.36 15.10 1.66
N ASN A 58 9.69 15.78 0.57
CA ASN A 58 8.73 16.13 -0.46
C ASN A 58 8.14 14.89 -1.12
N THR A 59 8.97 13.88 -1.37
CA THR A 59 8.51 12.61 -1.93
C THR A 59 7.59 11.88 -0.97
N HIS A 60 7.94 11.81 0.32
CA HIS A 60 7.09 11.22 1.35
C HIS A 60 5.73 11.91 1.41
N PHE A 61 5.74 13.24 1.39
CA PHE A 61 4.51 14.02 1.39
C PHE A 61 3.67 13.71 0.16
N ALA A 62 4.27 13.72 -1.02
CA ALA A 62 3.56 13.44 -2.27
C ALA A 62 2.91 12.05 -2.28
N ILE A 63 3.62 11.03 -1.81
CA ILE A 63 3.10 9.66 -1.73
C ILE A 63 1.95 9.58 -0.73
N SER A 64 2.12 10.18 0.46
CA SER A 64 1.11 10.12 1.51
C SER A 64 -0.14 10.91 1.17
N GLU A 65 -0.02 11.96 0.34
CA GLU A 65 -1.15 12.76 -0.14
C GLU A 65 -1.95 12.07 -1.25
N MET A 66 -1.46 10.98 -1.80
CA MET A 66 -2.17 10.22 -2.82
C MET A 66 -3.42 9.58 -2.23
N LYS A 67 -4.53 10.31 -2.31
CA LYS A 67 -5.83 9.89 -1.78
C LYS A 67 -6.26 8.55 -2.33
N ASP A 68 -5.98 8.30 -3.61
CA ASP A 68 -6.35 7.05 -4.28
C ASP A 68 -5.61 5.85 -3.68
N VAL A 69 -4.35 6.01 -3.31
CA VAL A 69 -3.56 4.95 -2.67
C VAL A 69 -4.15 4.61 -1.29
N ARG A 70 -4.49 5.63 -0.50
CA ARG A 70 -5.11 5.43 0.81
C ARG A 70 -6.45 4.72 0.70
N GLN A 71 -7.27 5.14 -0.27
CA GLN A 71 -8.58 4.51 -0.52
C GLN A 71 -8.41 3.07 -0.99
N LEU A 72 -7.39 2.80 -1.79
CA LEU A 72 -7.10 1.45 -2.25
C LEU A 72 -6.79 0.51 -1.06
N PHE A 73 -5.96 0.94 -0.12
CA PHE A 73 -5.66 0.14 1.06
C PHE A 73 -6.92 -0.14 1.89
N LEU A 74 -7.77 0.86 2.08
CA LEU A 74 -9.03 0.67 2.79
C LEU A 74 -9.94 -0.32 2.06
N LEU A 75 -9.97 -0.26 0.73
CA LEU A 75 -10.72 -1.20 -0.09
C LEU A 75 -10.18 -2.62 0.06
N LEU A 76 -8.86 -2.79 0.05
CA LEU A 76 -8.24 -4.09 0.23
C LEU A 76 -8.59 -4.71 1.59
N ILE A 77 -8.63 -3.91 2.64
CA ILE A 77 -9.02 -4.36 3.97
C ILE A 77 -10.49 -4.79 3.99
N ARG A 78 -11.38 -3.99 3.40
CA ARG A 78 -12.81 -4.29 3.35
C ARG A 78 -13.13 -5.54 2.52
N ARG A 79 -12.35 -5.78 1.48
CA ARG A 79 -12.55 -6.90 0.55
C ARG A 79 -11.79 -8.14 0.96
N TYR A 80 -11.14 -8.13 2.11
CA TYR A 80 -10.41 -9.30 2.59
C TYR A 80 -11.36 -10.48 2.78
N ASP A 81 -10.97 -11.62 2.21
CA ASP A 81 -11.72 -12.87 2.31
C ASP A 81 -10.80 -13.92 2.93
N PRO A 82 -11.08 -14.39 4.17
CA PRO A 82 -10.23 -15.36 4.84
C PRO A 82 -10.20 -16.74 4.16
N ILE A 83 -11.16 -17.02 3.28
CA ILE A 83 -11.18 -18.28 2.53
C ILE A 83 -10.15 -18.23 1.38
N LEU A 84 -10.04 -17.07 0.72
CA LEU A 84 -9.21 -16.91 -0.48
C LEU A 84 -7.83 -16.32 -0.17
N GLN A 85 -7.67 -15.63 0.95
CA GLN A 85 -6.47 -14.86 1.27
C GLN A 85 -5.93 -15.25 2.65
N SER A 86 -4.60 -15.17 2.81
CA SER A 86 -3.95 -15.54 4.07
C SER A 86 -4.07 -14.42 5.11
N SER A 87 -3.97 -14.79 6.38
CA SER A 87 -3.89 -13.83 7.48
C SER A 87 -2.61 -13.00 7.39
N GLN A 88 -1.54 -13.56 6.86
CA GLN A 88 -0.28 -12.85 6.63
C GLN A 88 -0.48 -11.71 5.64
N TYR A 89 -1.24 -11.93 4.57
CA TYR A 89 -1.57 -10.89 3.61
C TYR A 89 -2.33 -9.74 4.28
N LEU A 90 -3.34 -10.06 5.09
CA LEU A 90 -4.11 -9.05 5.82
C LEU A 90 -3.20 -8.24 6.74
N THR A 91 -2.30 -8.91 7.45
CA THR A 91 -1.34 -8.24 8.33
C THR A 91 -0.46 -7.28 7.53
N GLU A 92 0.04 -7.69 6.37
CA GLU A 92 0.87 -6.83 5.51
C GLU A 92 0.10 -5.62 5.00
N VAL A 93 -1.16 -5.79 4.59
CA VAL A 93 -2.00 -4.68 4.14
C VAL A 93 -2.20 -3.67 5.27
N ILE A 94 -2.54 -4.14 6.46
CA ILE A 94 -2.75 -3.27 7.62
C ILE A 94 -1.47 -2.54 8.00
N CYS A 95 -0.35 -3.25 8.04
CA CYS A 95 0.95 -2.65 8.35
C CYS A 95 1.38 -1.62 7.31
N ALA A 96 1.20 -1.92 6.02
CA ALA A 96 1.53 -1.00 4.95
C ALA A 96 0.67 0.27 5.03
N HIS A 97 -0.62 0.12 5.30
CA HIS A 97 -1.53 1.25 5.49
C HIS A 97 -1.11 2.10 6.69
N HIS A 98 -0.75 1.46 7.79
CA HIS A 98 -0.29 2.14 8.98
C HIS A 98 0.99 2.94 8.71
N GLU A 99 1.96 2.33 8.03
CA GLU A 99 3.22 2.99 7.67
C GLU A 99 2.98 4.19 6.74
N LEU A 100 2.04 4.06 5.79
CA LEU A 100 1.66 5.16 4.91
C LEU A 100 1.05 6.32 5.70
N MET A 101 0.15 6.02 6.63
CA MET A 101 -0.49 7.04 7.47
C MET A 101 0.51 7.71 8.41
N GLU A 102 1.48 6.95 8.89
CA GLU A 102 2.56 7.48 9.72
C GLU A 102 3.43 8.47 8.93
N MET A 103 3.75 8.15 7.68
CA MET A 103 4.46 9.07 6.78
C MET A 103 3.68 10.36 6.57
N LEU A 104 2.37 10.27 6.35
CA LEU A 104 1.50 11.44 6.17
C LEU A 104 1.50 12.30 7.43
N GLU A 105 1.38 11.69 8.59
CA GLU A 105 1.39 12.42 9.87
C GLU A 105 2.72 13.14 10.07
N ASN A 106 3.83 12.47 9.82
CA ASN A 106 5.17 13.07 9.96
C ASN A 106 5.38 14.22 8.97
N ALA A 107 4.89 14.06 7.73
CA ALA A 107 4.97 15.11 6.72
C ALA A 107 4.14 16.34 7.12
N ASN A 108 2.93 16.13 7.64
CA ASN A 108 2.07 17.20 8.12
C ASN A 108 2.70 17.94 9.31
N LEU A 109 3.31 17.21 10.24
CA LEU A 109 4.01 17.81 11.38
C LEU A 109 5.20 18.66 10.92
N SER A 110 5.97 18.19 9.96
CA SER A 110 7.09 18.94 9.41
C SER A 110 6.62 20.23 8.74
N GLU A 111 5.54 20.16 7.97
CA GLU A 111 4.94 21.34 7.33
C GLU A 111 4.41 22.33 8.36
N ALA A 112 3.73 21.84 9.40
CA ALA A 112 3.21 22.67 10.47
C ALA A 112 4.34 23.41 11.20
N LYS A 113 5.45 22.73 11.46
CA LYS A 113 6.64 23.33 12.06
C LYS A 113 7.24 24.43 11.19
N MET A 114 7.30 24.22 9.88
CA MET A 114 7.78 25.23 8.95
C MET A 114 6.90 26.47 8.97
N VAL A 115 5.58 26.30 8.93
CA VAL A 115 4.62 27.40 8.96
C VAL A 115 4.77 28.20 10.27
N LEU A 116 4.87 27.51 11.39
CA LEU A 116 5.06 28.17 12.70
C LEU A 116 6.37 28.95 12.75
N HIS A 117 7.44 28.41 12.17
CA HIS A 117 8.73 29.10 12.11
C HIS A 117 8.67 30.35 11.24
N LEU A 118 7.95 30.28 10.13
CA LEU A 118 7.80 31.44 9.24
C LEU A 118 6.95 32.55 9.83
N LYS A 119 6.04 32.23 10.76
CA LYS A 119 5.20 33.22 11.44
C LYS A 119 5.89 33.94 12.59
N GLN A 120 7.01 33.41 13.04
CA GLN A 120 7.84 34.07 14.06
C GLN A 120 8.84 35.02 13.43
#